data_9774b2d0d1743b7d6c465bfd04cd8c1c
#
_entry.id   9774b2d0d1743b7d6c465bfd04cd8c1c
#
_cell.length_a   1.000
_cell.length_b   1.000
_cell.length_c   1.000
_cell.angle_alpha   90.00
_cell.angle_beta   90.00
_cell.angle_gamma   90.00
#
_symmetry.space_group_name_H-M   'P 1'
#
loop_
_entity.id
_entity.type
_entity.pdbx_description
1 polymer ?
#
loop_
_entity_poly.entity_id
_entity_poly.type
_entity_poly.pdbx_seq_one_letter_code
_entity_poly.pdbx_strand_id
1 'polypeptide(L)'
;MAVELIERGSPYGFSFWEFGVYDMAEEVSKLSSIEITADKLEGSVADTYTLGYKFLDQYKMDYILTAEENASRQMIVSEGATVVDNKLTVTSRGTYTVKMKIGDIESNELKIEVKAEGANLALKKDIVFATEGSKNPENAVDGNRGSLWITDEPSGVENHEYDAVLVVDLGETYDVNCVHTSFEGASSADYTITFSTDNVTFSDPIPAFTVTNGIGMTNRHDWLTSEEAVKARYVKFHSTRAATQYGTKLYELEVYSNSKSELTSVMIAADKECGTPGDYTFTLTGLDQFGGNYDISGDKGVWKASAGLMNGNVLTAEEAGDYEVYYTAENGLQSNTVTVNVVNPKGDNLALNRPVTVSEGEQTGDSKPENAVDGVDAAASVWGAVEPAGSKDHTYDCWIVVELEKVFKIDAVKASWEGANSCCYTVEASTDGKTFTVFGSYDKPARLEARTDWFAGKGIEAKYIKVYSTKASTGYGTKLQELYVYDVNGTTSGVAAIAAEGTIFVASNEVVLPEGTVEATVFNLNGAVVAHAEGTDTMSIATVQPGVYVVKAVKADGTVVAAKIVK
;
A
#
# COMPACT_ATOMS: atom_id res chain seq x y z
N MET A 1 -7.39 10.57 49.90
CA MET A 1 -7.88 9.20 49.74
C MET A 1 -6.80 8.25 50.22
N ALA A 2 -7.14 7.17 50.94
CA ALA A 2 -6.18 6.19 51.43
C ALA A 2 -6.68 4.79 51.04
N VAL A 3 -5.78 3.92 50.66
CA VAL A 3 -6.04 2.48 50.43
C VAL A 3 -5.47 1.72 51.63
N GLU A 4 -6.33 1.03 52.34
CA GLU A 4 -5.94 0.16 53.46
C GLU A 4 -5.90 -1.29 52.96
N LEU A 5 -4.74 -1.94 53.08
CA LEU A 5 -4.52 -3.32 52.70
C LEU A 5 -4.66 -4.20 53.93
N ILE A 6 -5.80 -4.90 54.07
CA ILE A 6 -6.19 -5.63 55.29
C ILE A 6 -5.64 -7.06 55.28
N GLU A 7 -5.69 -7.76 54.14
CA GLU A 7 -5.26 -9.16 54.00
C GLU A 7 -4.56 -9.37 52.67
N ARG A 8 -3.47 -10.13 52.65
CA ARG A 8 -2.73 -10.50 51.46
C ARG A 8 -3.17 -11.85 50.92
N GLY A 9 -3.34 -11.96 49.59
CA GLY A 9 -3.73 -13.20 48.91
C GLY A 9 -2.56 -14.17 48.61
N SER A 10 -1.32 -13.80 48.93
CA SER A 10 -0.12 -14.59 48.69
C SER A 10 1.01 -14.28 49.64
N PRO A 11 2.01 -15.19 49.83
CA PRO A 11 3.17 -14.97 50.67
C PRO A 11 4.13 -13.88 50.16
N TYR A 12 3.94 -13.37 48.96
CA TYR A 12 4.85 -12.40 48.31
C TYR A 12 4.53 -10.94 48.63
N GLY A 13 3.60 -10.66 49.57
CA GLY A 13 3.21 -9.31 49.97
C GLY A 13 2.10 -8.73 49.10
N PHE A 14 1.87 -7.43 49.24
CA PHE A 14 0.91 -6.66 48.47
C PHE A 14 1.59 -6.06 47.23
N SER A 15 1.04 -6.27 46.05
CA SER A 15 1.43 -5.52 44.86
C SER A 15 0.22 -5.26 43.98
N PHE A 16 0.13 -4.08 43.41
CA PHE A 16 -0.82 -3.72 42.37
C PHE A 16 -0.11 -2.83 41.35
N TRP A 17 -0.56 -2.94 40.12
CA TRP A 17 0.10 -2.28 39.00
C TRP A 17 -0.21 -0.80 38.94
N GLU A 18 -1.44 -0.43 39.31
CA GLU A 18 -1.92 0.93 39.23
C GLU A 18 -3.06 1.20 40.19
N PHE A 19 -3.19 2.42 40.66
CA PHE A 19 -4.31 2.90 41.46
C PHE A 19 -4.88 4.16 40.82
N GLY A 20 -6.00 3.99 40.08
CA GLY A 20 -6.70 5.08 39.44
C GLY A 20 -7.79 5.67 40.32
N VAL A 21 -7.88 6.99 40.37
CA VAL A 21 -8.97 7.72 41.02
C VAL A 21 -9.67 8.54 39.96
N TYR A 22 -10.95 8.30 39.81
CA TYR A 22 -11.78 8.97 38.79
C TYR A 22 -12.83 9.84 39.46
N ASP A 23 -13.08 11.04 38.93
CA ASP A 23 -14.23 11.83 39.31
C ASP A 23 -15.48 11.25 38.59
N MET A 24 -16.54 11.03 39.38
CA MET A 24 -17.83 10.55 38.88
C MET A 24 -18.73 11.69 38.33
N ALA A 25 -18.26 12.94 38.34
CA ALA A 25 -18.94 13.98 37.57
C ALA A 25 -18.84 13.66 36.07
N GLU A 26 -19.97 13.71 35.36
CA GLU A 26 -20.07 13.47 33.91
C GLU A 26 -19.36 14.59 33.10
N GLU A 27 -18.10 14.86 33.37
CA GLU A 27 -17.32 15.68 32.45
C GLU A 27 -16.94 14.83 31.24
N VAL A 28 -17.49 15.21 30.10
CA VAL A 28 -17.14 14.61 28.80
C VAL A 28 -15.64 14.75 28.59
N SER A 29 -14.98 13.64 28.27
CA SER A 29 -13.58 13.64 27.89
C SER A 29 -13.35 14.62 26.73
N LYS A 30 -12.37 15.50 26.87
CA LYS A 30 -12.02 16.52 25.87
C LYS A 30 -10.52 16.59 25.70
N LEU A 31 -10.07 16.89 24.50
CA LEU A 31 -8.66 17.08 24.20
C LEU A 31 -8.05 18.10 25.16
N SER A 32 -6.97 17.74 25.82
CA SER A 32 -6.25 18.57 26.78
C SER A 32 -4.78 18.80 26.44
N SER A 33 -4.14 17.81 25.83
CA SER A 33 -2.75 17.93 25.36
C SER A 33 -2.48 17.09 24.14
N ILE A 34 -1.45 17.50 23.39
CA ILE A 34 -0.94 16.84 22.21
C ILE A 34 0.55 16.59 22.42
N GLU A 35 1.00 15.37 22.21
CA GLU A 35 2.42 15.02 22.18
C GLU A 35 2.81 14.65 20.76
N ILE A 36 3.91 15.26 20.28
CA ILE A 36 4.50 14.94 18.97
C ILE A 36 5.88 14.31 19.17
N THR A 37 6.15 13.25 18.45
CA THR A 37 7.43 12.52 18.44
C THR A 37 7.90 12.31 17.01
N ALA A 38 9.14 11.86 16.82
CA ALA A 38 9.64 11.37 15.53
C ALA A 38 10.40 10.07 15.75
N ASP A 39 10.50 9.26 14.69
CA ASP A 39 11.29 8.03 14.65
C ASP A 39 12.79 8.31 14.85
N LYS A 40 13.27 9.49 14.41
CA LYS A 40 14.63 9.98 14.61
C LYS A 40 14.64 11.50 14.74
N LEU A 41 15.60 12.04 15.49
CA LEU A 41 15.76 13.48 15.72
C LEU A 41 16.98 14.07 15.00
N GLU A 42 17.80 13.24 14.39
CA GLU A 42 18.99 13.61 13.63
C GLU A 42 19.05 12.77 12.35
N GLY A 43 19.61 13.35 11.28
CA GLY A 43 19.74 12.65 10.00
C GLY A 43 20.27 13.52 8.88
N SER A 44 19.89 13.21 7.64
CA SER A 44 20.26 13.91 6.42
C SER A 44 19.06 14.59 5.73
N VAL A 45 19.36 15.41 4.72
CA VAL A 45 18.34 16.02 3.86
C VAL A 45 17.52 14.99 3.08
N ALA A 46 18.16 13.87 2.70
CA ALA A 46 17.49 12.80 1.98
C ALA A 46 16.60 11.91 2.87
N ASP A 47 16.65 12.09 4.18
CA ASP A 47 15.83 11.33 5.11
C ASP A 47 14.37 11.78 5.11
N THR A 48 13.50 10.83 5.38
CA THR A 48 12.13 11.09 5.78
C THR A 48 12.01 10.84 7.28
N TYR A 49 11.45 11.80 8.02
CA TYR A 49 11.25 11.71 9.47
C TYR A 49 9.79 11.39 9.73
N THR A 50 9.52 10.22 10.31
CA THR A 50 8.14 9.79 10.59
C THR A 50 7.66 10.35 11.91
N LEU A 51 6.60 11.16 11.87
CA LEU A 51 6.03 11.80 13.05
C LEU A 51 5.00 10.89 13.73
N GLY A 52 5.09 10.77 15.04
CA GLY A 52 4.10 10.12 15.88
C GLY A 52 3.29 11.16 16.65
N TYR A 53 2.02 10.86 16.91
CA TYR A 53 1.12 11.75 17.66
C TYR A 53 0.42 10.99 18.77
N LYS A 54 0.33 11.63 19.95
CA LYS A 54 -0.47 11.16 21.05
C LYS A 54 -1.38 12.28 21.53
N PHE A 55 -2.66 11.99 21.65
CA PHE A 55 -3.68 12.91 22.11
C PHE A 55 -4.15 12.48 23.49
N LEU A 56 -4.20 13.39 24.43
CA LEU A 56 -4.58 13.09 25.81
C LEU A 56 -5.72 13.99 26.25
N ASP A 57 -6.63 13.42 27.02
CA ASP A 57 -7.71 14.16 27.67
C ASP A 57 -7.25 14.88 28.94
N GLN A 58 -8.15 15.55 29.64
CA GLN A 58 -7.91 16.26 30.90
C GLN A 58 -7.46 15.35 32.05
N TYR A 59 -7.63 14.02 31.89
CA TYR A 59 -7.21 13.01 32.86
C TYR A 59 -5.91 12.32 32.46
N LYS A 60 -5.25 12.77 31.37
CA LYS A 60 -4.05 12.18 30.77
C LYS A 60 -4.27 10.76 30.20
N MET A 61 -5.51 10.44 29.88
CA MET A 61 -5.84 9.21 29.18
C MET A 61 -5.82 9.44 27.66
N ASP A 62 -5.62 8.38 26.90
CA ASP A 62 -5.64 8.45 25.43
C ASP A 62 -7.00 8.99 24.95
N TYR A 63 -6.94 10.03 24.12
CA TYR A 63 -8.09 10.73 23.57
C TYR A 63 -8.25 10.45 22.07
N ILE A 64 -9.46 10.13 21.65
CA ILE A 64 -9.79 9.94 20.24
C ILE A 64 -10.38 11.26 19.73
N LEU A 65 -9.71 11.88 18.77
CA LEU A 65 -10.18 13.12 18.15
C LEU A 65 -11.55 12.94 17.49
N THR A 66 -12.42 13.92 17.68
CA THR A 66 -13.64 14.03 16.90
C THR A 66 -13.33 14.34 15.43
N ALA A 67 -14.29 14.14 14.53
CA ALA A 67 -14.12 14.48 13.11
C ALA A 67 -13.78 15.96 12.89
N GLU A 68 -14.38 16.86 13.70
CA GLU A 68 -14.13 18.31 13.65
C GLU A 68 -12.71 18.66 14.12
N GLU A 69 -12.27 18.11 15.25
CA GLU A 69 -10.91 18.31 15.76
C GLU A 69 -9.86 17.76 14.77
N ASN A 70 -10.13 16.57 14.21
CA ASN A 70 -9.25 16.00 13.21
C ASN A 70 -9.15 16.86 11.94
N ALA A 71 -10.25 17.45 11.49
CA ALA A 71 -10.27 18.36 10.34
C ALA A 71 -9.61 19.71 10.64
N SER A 72 -9.52 20.12 11.92
CA SER A 72 -8.92 21.39 12.35
C SER A 72 -7.41 21.29 12.63
N ARG A 73 -6.77 20.14 12.42
CA ARG A 73 -5.33 19.95 12.61
C ARG A 73 -4.53 20.93 11.76
N GLN A 74 -3.59 21.59 12.38
CA GLN A 74 -2.62 22.46 11.71
C GLN A 74 -1.21 22.04 12.11
N MET A 75 -0.36 21.75 11.12
CA MET A 75 1.05 21.56 11.33
C MET A 75 1.78 22.89 11.17
N ILE A 76 2.57 23.24 12.17
CA ILE A 76 3.41 24.45 12.20
C ILE A 76 4.85 23.97 12.08
N VAL A 77 5.48 24.26 10.95
CA VAL A 77 6.84 23.78 10.63
C VAL A 77 7.74 24.95 10.26
N SER A 78 9.05 24.79 10.49
CA SER A 78 10.07 25.74 10.04
C SER A 78 10.07 25.91 8.52
N GLU A 79 10.55 27.05 8.03
CA GLU A 79 10.83 27.26 6.61
C GLU A 79 11.78 26.17 6.08
N GLY A 80 11.51 25.66 4.87
CA GLY A 80 12.27 24.57 4.27
C GLY A 80 11.89 23.17 4.74
N ALA A 81 10.87 23.03 5.63
CA ALA A 81 10.30 21.76 6.03
C ALA A 81 8.87 21.59 5.53
N THR A 82 8.50 20.38 5.16
CA THR A 82 7.15 20.02 4.70
C THR A 82 6.69 18.75 5.40
N VAL A 83 5.41 18.71 5.81
CA VAL A 83 4.80 17.51 6.41
C VAL A 83 3.64 17.05 5.53
N VAL A 84 3.72 15.81 5.03
CA VAL A 84 2.66 15.13 4.28
C VAL A 84 2.51 13.72 4.86
N ASP A 85 1.30 13.30 5.16
CA ASP A 85 0.98 11.97 5.70
C ASP A 85 1.89 11.53 6.86
N ASN A 86 2.06 12.41 7.85
CA ASN A 86 2.96 12.21 9.02
C ASN A 86 4.45 12.09 8.67
N LYS A 87 4.86 12.40 7.45
CA LYS A 87 6.25 12.39 7.01
C LYS A 87 6.75 13.80 6.86
N LEU A 88 7.79 14.16 7.61
CA LEU A 88 8.51 15.41 7.46
C LEU A 88 9.68 15.20 6.48
N THR A 89 9.81 16.10 5.54
CA THR A 89 10.95 16.25 4.62
C THR A 89 11.50 17.66 4.71
N VAL A 90 12.77 17.83 4.38
CA VAL A 90 13.48 19.11 4.48
C VAL A 90 14.30 19.36 3.21
N THR A 91 14.67 20.63 2.97
CA THR A 91 15.36 21.05 1.72
C THR A 91 16.85 21.37 1.89
N SER A 92 17.34 21.44 3.14
CA SER A 92 18.75 21.75 3.43
C SER A 92 19.14 21.29 4.83
N ARG A 93 20.44 21.31 5.13
CA ARG A 93 20.95 21.10 6.50
C ARG A 93 20.49 22.23 7.41
N GLY A 94 20.21 21.91 8.67
CA GLY A 94 19.79 22.89 9.66
C GLY A 94 18.98 22.26 10.79
N THR A 95 18.44 23.10 11.65
CA THR A 95 17.54 22.70 12.73
C THR A 95 16.12 23.08 12.36
N TYR A 96 15.23 22.10 12.35
CA TYR A 96 13.83 22.27 12.03
C TYR A 96 12.96 22.04 13.24
N THR A 97 11.94 22.86 13.40
CA THR A 97 10.94 22.72 14.46
C THR A 97 9.61 22.31 13.88
N VAL A 98 8.91 21.44 14.62
CA VAL A 98 7.59 20.96 14.25
C VAL A 98 6.67 21.02 15.46
N LYS A 99 5.48 21.57 15.29
CA LYS A 99 4.38 21.55 16.26
C LYS A 99 3.08 21.17 15.57
N MET A 100 2.14 20.67 16.35
CA MET A 100 0.75 20.50 15.94
C MET A 100 -0.14 21.41 16.76
N LYS A 101 -1.17 21.99 16.14
CA LYS A 101 -2.21 22.77 16.77
C LYS A 101 -3.59 22.23 16.40
N ILE A 102 -4.47 22.11 17.40
CA ILE A 102 -5.89 21.76 17.24
C ILE A 102 -6.68 22.74 18.13
N GLY A 103 -7.46 23.63 17.52
CA GLY A 103 -8.10 24.72 18.26
C GLY A 103 -7.08 25.61 18.96
N ASP A 104 -7.17 25.71 20.29
CA ASP A 104 -6.23 26.48 21.13
C ASP A 104 -5.12 25.61 21.75
N ILE A 105 -5.12 24.29 21.51
CA ILE A 105 -4.17 23.35 22.10
C ILE A 105 -3.00 23.16 21.14
N GLU A 106 -1.79 23.42 21.62
CA GLU A 106 -0.53 23.17 20.91
C GLU A 106 0.22 22.00 21.54
N SER A 107 0.92 21.24 20.68
CA SER A 107 1.84 20.19 21.12
C SER A 107 3.12 20.76 21.72
N ASN A 108 3.97 19.85 22.27
CA ASN A 108 5.38 20.15 22.45
C ASN A 108 6.02 20.55 21.12
N GLU A 109 7.12 21.30 21.19
CA GLU A 109 7.98 21.56 20.05
C GLU A 109 8.95 20.40 19.87
N LEU A 110 8.93 19.79 18.69
CA LEU A 110 9.88 18.79 18.26
C LEU A 110 10.99 19.48 17.47
N LYS A 111 12.25 19.19 17.80
CA LYS A 111 13.42 19.67 17.06
C LYS A 111 14.08 18.51 16.35
N ILE A 112 14.36 18.70 15.07
CA ILE A 112 15.07 17.74 14.21
C ILE A 112 16.32 18.44 13.67
N GLU A 113 17.48 17.82 13.89
CA GLU A 113 18.77 18.33 13.42
C GLU A 113 19.22 17.59 12.17
N VAL A 114 19.27 18.28 11.06
CA VAL A 114 19.71 17.75 9.76
C VAL A 114 21.18 18.08 9.57
N LYS A 115 22.03 17.07 9.69
CA LYS A 115 23.50 17.19 9.79
C LYS A 115 24.22 16.95 8.44
N ALA A 116 23.61 16.16 7.54
CA ALA A 116 24.23 15.80 6.27
C ALA A 116 23.34 16.15 5.07
N GLU A 117 23.98 16.33 3.91
CA GLU A 117 23.31 16.35 2.61
C GLU A 117 23.23 14.92 2.06
N GLY A 118 22.33 14.69 1.09
CA GLY A 118 22.25 13.45 0.36
C GLY A 118 21.83 12.22 1.19
N ALA A 119 21.81 11.08 0.52
CA ALA A 119 21.43 9.80 1.12
C ALA A 119 22.62 9.15 1.84
N ASN A 120 22.30 8.25 2.78
CA ASN A 120 23.31 7.37 3.40
C ASN A 120 23.89 6.41 2.35
N LEU A 121 25.13 6.65 1.94
CA LEU A 121 25.85 5.88 0.93
C LEU A 121 26.18 4.44 1.39
N ALA A 122 26.18 4.19 2.69
CA ALA A 122 26.45 2.87 3.28
C ALA A 122 25.17 2.02 3.44
N LEU A 123 23.98 2.58 3.25
CA LEU A 123 22.71 1.88 3.49
C LEU A 123 22.60 0.60 2.65
N LYS A 124 22.47 -0.55 3.33
CA LYS A 124 22.34 -1.90 2.73
C LYS A 124 23.48 -2.27 1.77
N LYS A 125 24.68 -1.75 2.03
CA LYS A 125 25.88 -2.07 1.27
C LYS A 125 26.60 -3.28 1.83
N ASP A 126 27.46 -3.88 1.02
CA ASP A 126 28.18 -5.09 1.37
C ASP A 126 29.23 -4.83 2.45
N ILE A 127 29.27 -5.68 3.47
CA ILE A 127 30.36 -5.74 4.43
C ILE A 127 31.45 -6.67 3.87
N VAL A 128 32.58 -6.10 3.50
CA VAL A 128 33.69 -6.85 2.89
C VAL A 128 34.71 -7.35 3.92
N PHE A 129 34.64 -6.83 5.14
CA PHE A 129 35.40 -7.33 6.27
C PHE A 129 34.71 -6.99 7.59
N ALA A 130 34.70 -7.94 8.52
CA ALA A 130 34.36 -7.72 9.93
C ALA A 130 35.28 -8.56 10.81
N THR A 131 35.57 -8.06 12.04
CA THR A 131 36.37 -8.78 13.03
C THR A 131 35.86 -10.20 13.23
N GLU A 132 36.76 -11.19 13.23
CA GLU A 132 36.43 -12.59 13.44
C GLU A 132 35.71 -12.79 14.78
N GLY A 133 34.62 -13.57 14.76
CA GLY A 133 33.80 -13.82 15.93
C GLY A 133 32.79 -12.70 16.24
N SER A 134 32.78 -11.59 15.50
CA SER A 134 31.72 -10.60 15.61
C SER A 134 30.36 -11.13 15.10
N LYS A 135 29.26 -10.53 15.55
CA LYS A 135 27.88 -10.98 15.24
C LYS A 135 27.16 -9.94 14.40
N ASN A 136 26.47 -10.39 13.37
CA ASN A 136 25.56 -9.62 12.51
C ASN A 136 26.20 -8.33 11.96
N PRO A 137 27.31 -8.37 11.24
CA PRO A 137 27.98 -7.18 10.75
C PRO A 137 27.11 -6.35 9.79
N GLU A 138 26.20 -6.97 9.06
CA GLU A 138 25.23 -6.34 8.15
C GLU A 138 24.27 -5.38 8.87
N ASN A 139 24.01 -5.59 10.16
CA ASN A 139 23.15 -4.71 10.96
C ASN A 139 23.74 -3.30 11.09
N ALA A 140 25.05 -3.13 10.93
CA ALA A 140 25.68 -1.82 10.99
C ALA A 140 25.33 -0.90 9.80
N VAL A 141 24.66 -1.40 8.77
CA VAL A 141 24.30 -0.66 7.56
C VAL A 141 22.87 -0.98 7.08
N ASP A 142 22.02 -1.59 7.93
CA ASP A 142 20.68 -2.04 7.53
C ASP A 142 19.62 -0.93 7.56
N GLY A 143 19.93 0.22 8.16
CA GLY A 143 19.04 1.35 8.36
C GLY A 143 18.09 1.19 9.57
N ASN A 144 18.33 0.21 10.43
CA ASN A 144 17.49 -0.11 11.58
C ASN A 144 18.25 0.07 12.90
N ARG A 145 18.03 1.18 13.58
CA ARG A 145 18.63 1.46 14.90
C ARG A 145 18.13 0.58 16.04
N GLY A 146 17.40 -0.49 15.73
CA GLY A 146 17.01 -1.56 16.67
C GLY A 146 17.85 -2.83 16.55
N SER A 147 18.72 -2.95 15.54
CA SER A 147 19.66 -4.04 15.30
C SER A 147 21.09 -3.62 15.61
N LEU A 148 22.00 -4.58 15.81
CA LEU A 148 23.36 -4.29 16.27
C LEU A 148 24.38 -5.17 15.54
N TRP A 149 25.50 -4.57 15.10
CA TRP A 149 26.77 -5.25 14.98
C TRP A 149 27.44 -5.31 16.35
N ILE A 150 27.90 -6.50 16.75
CA ILE A 150 28.41 -6.76 18.10
C ILE A 150 29.82 -7.39 18.01
N THR A 151 30.77 -6.78 18.71
CA THR A 151 32.04 -7.40 19.03
C THR A 151 32.16 -7.55 20.53
N ASP A 152 32.33 -8.78 21.01
CA ASP A 152 32.55 -9.02 22.44
C ASP A 152 34.02 -8.73 22.79
N GLU A 153 34.27 -8.20 24.00
CA GLU A 153 35.64 -8.01 24.50
C GLU A 153 36.32 -9.36 24.68
N PRO A 154 37.52 -9.59 24.13
CA PRO A 154 38.27 -10.83 24.33
C PRO A 154 38.67 -11.02 25.78
N SER A 155 38.71 -12.25 26.24
CA SER A 155 39.15 -12.60 27.59
C SER A 155 40.61 -12.20 27.86
N GLY A 156 40.86 -11.53 28.99
CA GLY A 156 42.22 -11.15 29.40
C GLY A 156 42.71 -9.82 28.83
N VAL A 157 41.83 -9.07 28.19
CA VAL A 157 42.10 -7.69 27.72
C VAL A 157 42.22 -6.74 28.92
N GLU A 158 43.22 -5.88 28.93
CA GLU A 158 43.35 -4.79 29.90
C GLU A 158 42.83 -3.48 29.33
N ASN A 159 42.20 -2.64 30.18
CA ASN A 159 41.69 -1.32 29.79
C ASN A 159 40.71 -1.29 28.62
N HIS A 160 40.09 -2.43 28.27
CA HIS A 160 39.19 -2.60 27.13
C HIS A 160 39.87 -2.35 25.76
N GLU A 161 41.18 -2.51 25.67
CA GLU A 161 41.98 -2.30 24.45
C GLU A 161 41.99 -3.56 23.57
N TYR A 162 41.26 -3.54 22.47
CA TYR A 162 41.25 -4.59 21.43
C TYR A 162 40.72 -4.02 20.10
N ASP A 163 41.07 -4.68 19.01
CA ASP A 163 40.67 -4.27 17.68
C ASP A 163 39.28 -4.79 17.33
N ALA A 164 38.38 -3.87 16.99
CA ALA A 164 37.10 -4.17 16.33
C ALA A 164 37.02 -3.43 15.00
N VAL A 165 36.95 -4.16 13.90
CA VAL A 165 37.04 -3.61 12.55
C VAL A 165 35.81 -4.01 11.74
N LEU A 166 35.28 -3.05 10.99
CA LEU A 166 34.24 -3.23 9.99
C LEU A 166 34.64 -2.48 8.72
N VAL A 167 34.49 -3.10 7.54
CA VAL A 167 34.77 -2.46 6.25
C VAL A 167 33.53 -2.60 5.36
N VAL A 168 33.02 -1.45 4.92
CA VAL A 168 31.87 -1.33 4.01
C VAL A 168 32.33 -1.01 2.61
N ASP A 169 31.84 -1.71 1.59
CA ASP A 169 32.00 -1.36 0.17
C ASP A 169 30.80 -0.51 -0.28
N LEU A 170 31.01 0.76 -0.56
CA LEU A 170 29.95 1.67 -1.04
C LEU A 170 29.49 1.34 -2.48
N GLY A 171 30.19 0.41 -3.17
CA GLY A 171 29.91 0.01 -4.55
C GLY A 171 30.60 0.88 -5.59
N GLU A 172 30.69 2.18 -5.36
CA GLU A 172 31.36 3.17 -6.24
C GLU A 172 32.24 4.11 -5.41
N THR A 173 33.04 4.94 -6.08
CA THR A 173 33.89 5.93 -5.42
C THR A 173 33.14 7.23 -5.27
N TYR A 174 33.00 7.70 -4.03
CA TYR A 174 32.35 8.95 -3.65
C TYR A 174 33.31 9.93 -3.00
N ASP A 175 32.94 11.20 -3.00
CA ASP A 175 33.61 12.25 -2.24
C ASP A 175 32.96 12.31 -0.82
N VAL A 176 33.51 11.55 0.13
CA VAL A 176 33.00 11.41 1.49
C VAL A 176 33.55 12.52 2.39
N ASN A 177 32.68 13.22 3.10
CA ASN A 177 33.09 14.23 4.08
C ASN A 177 32.23 14.26 5.36
N CYS A 178 31.31 13.29 5.51
CA CYS A 178 30.54 13.12 6.73
C CYS A 178 30.33 11.63 7.01
N VAL A 179 30.59 11.22 8.24
CA VAL A 179 30.30 9.86 8.72
C VAL A 179 29.58 9.98 10.05
N HIS A 180 28.49 9.25 10.20
CA HIS A 180 27.75 9.13 11.43
C HIS A 180 27.88 7.72 11.98
N THR A 181 28.22 7.59 13.26
CA THR A 181 28.19 6.33 13.99
C THR A 181 27.20 6.42 15.13
N SER A 182 26.33 5.43 15.23
CA SER A 182 25.39 5.34 16.35
C SER A 182 25.61 4.07 17.15
N PHE A 183 25.73 4.21 18.47
CA PHE A 183 26.10 3.13 19.37
C PHE A 183 25.02 2.85 20.42
N GLU A 184 24.97 1.61 20.85
CA GLU A 184 24.38 1.20 22.12
C GLU A 184 25.29 1.65 23.30
N GLY A 185 24.89 1.46 24.55
CA GLY A 185 25.69 1.85 25.71
C GLY A 185 27.09 1.26 25.77
N ALA A 186 27.30 0.06 25.19
CA ALA A 186 28.63 -0.54 24.98
C ALA A 186 29.24 0.00 23.69
N SER A 187 29.70 1.24 23.70
CA SER A 187 30.27 1.93 22.53
C SER A 187 31.78 1.74 22.40
N SER A 188 32.34 2.20 21.28
CA SER A 188 33.80 2.38 21.16
C SER A 188 34.25 3.68 21.83
N ALA A 189 35.30 3.63 22.63
CA ALA A 189 35.93 4.80 23.24
C ALA A 189 36.92 5.47 22.32
N ASP A 190 37.76 4.67 21.65
CA ASP A 190 38.76 5.15 20.70
C ASP A 190 38.57 4.43 19.38
N TYR A 191 38.28 5.19 18.32
CA TYR A 191 38.16 4.63 16.98
C TYR A 191 38.49 5.66 15.89
N THR A 192 38.80 5.13 14.71
CA THR A 192 39.03 5.91 13.50
C THR A 192 38.17 5.41 12.37
N ILE A 193 37.76 6.34 11.49
CA ILE A 193 37.23 6.02 10.18
C ILE A 193 38.32 6.32 9.15
N THR A 194 38.68 5.32 8.33
CA THR A 194 39.66 5.46 7.25
C THR A 194 39.05 5.04 5.93
N PHE A 195 39.61 5.54 4.84
CA PHE A 195 39.01 5.50 3.51
C PHE A 195 39.93 4.85 2.50
N SER A 196 39.38 4.12 1.54
CA SER A 196 40.14 3.49 0.46
C SER A 196 39.32 3.48 -0.84
N THR A 197 40.01 3.50 -1.97
CA THR A 197 39.40 3.30 -3.30
C THR A 197 39.63 1.88 -3.84
N ASP A 198 40.53 1.10 -3.25
CA ASP A 198 40.98 -0.22 -3.74
C ASP A 198 40.82 -1.37 -2.72
N ASN A 199 40.35 -1.08 -1.49
CA ASN A 199 40.27 -2.01 -0.34
C ASN A 199 41.62 -2.60 0.11
N VAL A 200 42.73 -2.02 -0.32
CA VAL A 200 44.12 -2.46 0.03
C VAL A 200 44.82 -1.37 0.80
N THR A 201 44.83 -0.16 0.24
CA THR A 201 45.49 0.99 0.83
C THR A 201 44.43 1.91 1.44
N PHE A 202 44.41 2.00 2.75
CA PHE A 202 43.56 2.93 3.48
C PHE A 202 44.32 4.21 3.83
N SER A 203 43.60 5.33 3.90
CA SER A 203 44.15 6.63 4.31
C SER A 203 44.79 6.54 5.70
N ASP A 204 45.73 7.43 5.99
CA ASP A 204 46.12 7.69 7.36
C ASP A 204 44.91 8.19 8.19
N PRO A 205 44.92 8.06 9.52
CA PRO A 205 43.91 8.61 10.39
C PRO A 205 43.77 10.13 10.20
N ILE A 206 42.53 10.57 9.90
CA ILE A 206 42.19 11.99 9.74
C ILE A 206 41.59 12.47 11.05
N PRO A 207 42.06 13.59 11.66
CA PRO A 207 41.55 14.07 12.94
C PRO A 207 40.03 14.26 12.98
N ALA A 208 39.43 14.75 11.88
CA ALA A 208 37.98 14.95 11.75
C ALA A 208 37.17 13.62 11.81
N PHE A 209 37.82 12.49 11.51
CA PHE A 209 37.23 11.15 11.52
C PHE A 209 37.86 10.24 12.59
N THR A 210 38.35 10.87 13.67
CA THR A 210 38.99 10.15 14.80
C THR A 210 38.31 10.56 16.09
N VAL A 211 37.92 9.57 16.90
CA VAL A 211 37.35 9.77 18.23
C VAL A 211 38.28 9.18 19.27
N THR A 212 38.55 9.95 20.33
CA THR A 212 39.35 9.52 21.49
C THR A 212 38.62 9.80 22.76
N ASN A 213 38.71 8.88 23.74
CA ASN A 213 38.07 8.97 25.04
C ASN A 213 36.54 9.17 24.99
N GLY A 214 35.89 8.57 23.99
CA GLY A 214 34.44 8.52 23.91
C GLY A 214 33.85 7.79 25.12
N ILE A 215 32.73 8.26 25.63
CA ILE A 215 32.11 7.73 26.82
C ILE A 215 31.07 6.67 26.41
N GLY A 216 31.07 5.53 27.11
CA GLY A 216 30.01 4.52 27.02
C GLY A 216 28.76 5.03 27.75
N MET A 217 27.78 5.44 26.99
CA MET A 217 26.49 5.93 27.46
C MET A 217 25.38 5.42 26.54
N THR A 218 24.16 5.40 27.00
CA THR A 218 23.00 5.02 26.19
C THR A 218 22.88 5.90 24.95
N ASN A 219 22.74 5.28 23.79
CA ASN A 219 22.44 5.92 22.50
C ASN A 219 23.39 7.07 22.12
N ARG A 220 24.68 6.77 22.04
CA ARG A 220 25.67 7.75 21.59
C ARG A 220 25.66 7.88 20.06
N HIS A 221 25.70 9.13 19.59
CA HIS A 221 25.75 9.50 18.18
C HIS A 221 26.97 10.39 17.95
N ASP A 222 27.89 9.98 17.09
CA ASP A 222 29.04 10.79 16.68
C ASP A 222 28.91 11.18 15.22
N TRP A 223 28.74 12.48 14.96
CA TRP A 223 28.74 13.06 13.62
C TRP A 223 30.14 13.60 13.31
N LEU A 224 30.87 12.87 12.47
CA LEU A 224 32.22 13.18 12.08
C LEU A 224 32.20 13.86 10.72
N THR A 225 32.60 15.13 10.67
CA THR A 225 32.52 15.97 9.47
C THR A 225 33.87 16.60 9.16
N SER A 226 34.22 16.65 7.86
CA SER A 226 35.40 17.35 7.33
C SER A 226 34.96 18.40 6.32
N GLU A 227 35.69 19.51 6.23
CA GLU A 227 35.52 20.50 5.16
C GLU A 227 36.02 19.97 3.81
N GLU A 228 37.08 19.14 3.85
CA GLU A 228 37.62 18.49 2.67
C GLU A 228 37.06 17.07 2.53
N ALA A 229 36.57 16.77 1.34
CA ALA A 229 36.08 15.44 1.03
C ALA A 229 37.21 14.47 0.72
N VAL A 230 37.03 13.21 1.10
CA VAL A 230 37.96 12.11 0.83
C VAL A 230 37.34 11.16 -0.19
N LYS A 231 38.06 10.84 -1.27
CA LYS A 231 37.60 9.85 -2.24
C LYS A 231 37.62 8.46 -1.62
N ALA A 232 36.47 7.82 -1.56
CA ALA A 232 36.31 6.50 -0.95
C ALA A 232 35.28 5.65 -1.69
N ARG A 233 35.63 4.40 -1.93
CA ARG A 233 34.71 3.31 -2.20
C ARG A 233 34.54 2.42 -0.96
N TYR A 234 35.63 2.28 -0.18
CA TYR A 234 35.64 1.47 1.03
C TYR A 234 35.81 2.36 2.25
N VAL A 235 34.95 2.16 3.23
CA VAL A 235 34.98 2.88 4.50
C VAL A 235 35.23 1.88 5.62
N LYS A 236 36.31 2.10 6.38
CA LYS A 236 36.73 1.23 7.48
C LYS A 236 36.50 1.93 8.81
N PHE A 237 35.65 1.37 9.63
CA PHE A 237 35.56 1.63 11.05
C PHE A 237 36.60 0.76 11.77
N HIS A 238 37.43 1.36 12.60
CA HIS A 238 38.41 0.65 13.39
C HIS A 238 38.41 1.18 14.83
N SER A 239 37.85 0.40 15.74
CA SER A 239 37.88 0.65 17.18
C SER A 239 39.13 -0.02 17.76
N THR A 240 39.88 0.70 18.57
CA THR A 240 41.05 0.22 19.29
C THR A 240 40.82 0.07 20.79
N ARG A 241 39.71 0.66 21.30
CA ARG A 241 39.31 0.54 22.70
C ARG A 241 37.81 0.68 22.87
N ALA A 242 37.21 -0.29 23.55
CA ALA A 242 35.80 -0.17 23.95
C ALA A 242 35.63 0.75 25.17
N ALA A 243 34.47 1.32 25.33
CA ALA A 243 34.15 2.18 26.48
C ALA A 243 33.73 1.38 27.73
N THR A 244 33.39 0.10 27.55
CA THR A 244 32.94 -0.80 28.61
C THR A 244 33.41 -2.23 28.36
N GLN A 245 33.40 -3.06 29.41
CA GLN A 245 33.67 -4.50 29.35
C GLN A 245 32.74 -5.34 28.45
N TYR A 246 31.65 -4.73 27.94
CA TYR A 246 30.66 -5.40 27.11
C TYR A 246 30.99 -5.31 25.61
N GLY A 247 32.19 -4.83 25.29
CA GLY A 247 32.70 -4.72 23.93
C GLY A 247 32.16 -3.51 23.15
N THR A 248 32.18 -3.58 21.83
CA THR A 248 31.68 -2.53 20.95
C THR A 248 30.41 -2.99 20.26
N LYS A 249 29.34 -2.21 20.41
CA LYS A 249 28.03 -2.45 19.82
C LYS A 249 27.59 -1.23 19.03
N LEU A 250 27.56 -1.38 17.72
CA LEU A 250 27.22 -0.35 16.76
C LEU A 250 25.83 -0.62 16.17
N TYR A 251 24.92 0.35 16.27
CA TYR A 251 23.64 0.32 15.57
C TYR A 251 23.84 0.58 14.07
N GLU A 252 24.49 1.72 13.73
CA GLU A 252 24.66 2.14 12.34
C GLU A 252 26.01 2.83 12.11
N LEU A 253 26.57 2.54 10.93
CA LEU A 253 27.63 3.29 10.28
C LEU A 253 27.04 3.92 9.01
N GLU A 254 26.81 5.19 9.06
CA GLU A 254 26.23 5.95 7.95
C GLU A 254 27.32 6.82 7.32
N VAL A 255 27.33 6.89 6.00
CA VAL A 255 28.35 7.61 5.21
C VAL A 255 27.68 8.58 4.27
N TYR A 256 28.14 9.84 4.24
CA TYR A 256 27.54 10.90 3.46
C TYR A 256 28.57 11.69 2.65
N SER A 257 28.08 12.21 1.52
CA SER A 257 28.73 13.31 0.78
C SER A 257 27.92 14.58 1.04
N ASN A 258 28.55 15.63 1.55
CA ASN A 258 27.89 16.92 1.73
C ASN A 258 27.90 17.78 0.45
N SER A 259 28.07 17.18 -0.72
CA SER A 259 27.80 17.83 -2.00
C SER A 259 26.33 18.23 -2.05
N LYS A 260 26.05 19.40 -2.63
CA LYS A 260 24.67 19.83 -2.82
C LYS A 260 23.92 18.77 -3.63
N SER A 261 22.74 18.43 -3.16
CA SER A 261 21.84 17.53 -3.87
C SER A 261 21.44 18.16 -5.22
N GLU A 262 21.57 17.39 -6.30
CA GLU A 262 21.21 17.78 -7.67
C GLU A 262 20.24 16.74 -8.24
N LEU A 263 19.19 17.20 -8.90
CA LEU A 263 18.24 16.31 -9.55
C LEU A 263 18.90 15.54 -10.70
N THR A 264 18.98 14.22 -10.57
CA THR A 264 19.59 13.31 -11.56
C THR A 264 18.61 12.33 -12.18
N SER A 265 17.46 12.08 -11.53
CA SER A 265 16.42 11.20 -12.05
C SER A 265 15.05 11.71 -11.66
N VAL A 266 14.06 11.50 -12.52
CA VAL A 266 12.65 11.76 -12.27
C VAL A 266 11.84 10.52 -12.60
N MET A 267 10.85 10.23 -11.76
CA MET A 267 9.94 9.08 -11.94
C MET A 267 8.50 9.53 -11.73
N ILE A 268 7.59 8.92 -12.46
CA ILE A 268 6.15 9.08 -12.27
C ILE A 268 5.47 7.75 -11.99
N ALA A 269 4.38 7.81 -11.24
CA ALA A 269 3.47 6.69 -11.02
C ALA A 269 2.02 7.17 -11.08
N ALA A 270 1.14 6.38 -11.67
CA ALA A 270 -0.29 6.66 -11.69
C ALA A 270 -0.98 6.14 -10.43
N ASP A 271 -2.06 6.81 -10.01
CA ASP A 271 -2.97 6.32 -8.97
C ASP A 271 -3.60 4.97 -9.36
N LYS A 272 -3.89 4.82 -10.64
CA LYS A 272 -4.40 3.60 -11.28
C LYS A 272 -3.89 3.51 -12.72
N GLU A 273 -3.52 2.34 -13.18
CA GLU A 273 -3.00 2.10 -14.55
C GLU A 273 -4.07 1.55 -15.49
N CYS A 274 -5.25 1.20 -14.98
CA CYS A 274 -6.42 0.85 -15.77
C CYS A 274 -7.68 1.40 -15.10
N GLY A 275 -8.65 1.81 -15.91
CA GLY A 275 -9.93 2.34 -15.45
C GLY A 275 -10.86 2.71 -16.59
N THR A 276 -11.99 3.34 -16.27
CA THR A 276 -12.95 3.87 -17.24
C THR A 276 -12.64 5.32 -17.58
N PRO A 277 -13.26 5.93 -18.63
CA PRO A 277 -13.09 7.35 -18.93
C PRO A 277 -13.23 8.23 -17.70
N GLY A 278 -12.33 9.19 -17.54
CA GLY A 278 -12.24 10.07 -16.38
C GLY A 278 -10.82 10.54 -16.09
N ASP A 279 -10.59 10.95 -14.85
CA ASP A 279 -9.34 11.51 -14.41
C ASP A 279 -8.38 10.44 -13.84
N TYR A 280 -7.10 10.61 -14.13
CA TYR A 280 -5.98 9.80 -13.69
C TYR A 280 -4.91 10.72 -13.12
N THR A 281 -4.56 10.53 -11.86
CA THR A 281 -3.61 11.39 -11.15
C THR A 281 -2.23 10.75 -11.08
N PHE A 282 -1.20 11.52 -11.35
CA PHE A 282 0.19 11.05 -11.31
C PHE A 282 0.93 11.66 -10.15
N THR A 283 1.77 10.88 -9.51
CA THR A 283 2.78 11.35 -8.56
C THR A 283 4.10 11.52 -9.28
N LEU A 284 4.87 12.54 -8.88
CA LEU A 284 6.20 12.83 -9.39
C LEU A 284 7.21 12.67 -8.26
N THR A 285 8.28 11.93 -8.52
CA THR A 285 9.39 11.71 -7.59
C THR A 285 10.69 12.10 -8.26
N GLY A 286 11.49 12.92 -7.59
CA GLY A 286 12.87 13.23 -7.97
C GLY A 286 13.85 12.45 -7.12
N LEU A 287 14.96 12.02 -7.73
CA LEU A 287 16.11 11.46 -7.04
C LEU A 287 17.35 12.28 -7.31
N ASP A 288 18.20 12.42 -6.31
CA ASP A 288 19.50 13.07 -6.43
C ASP A 288 20.60 12.11 -6.92
N GLN A 289 21.82 12.63 -7.08
CA GLN A 289 23.00 11.86 -7.49
C GLN A 289 23.43 10.76 -6.51
N PHE A 290 22.84 10.74 -5.31
CA PHE A 290 23.11 9.73 -4.29
C PHE A 290 21.97 8.71 -4.18
N GLY A 291 20.93 8.84 -5.03
CA GLY A 291 19.74 8.00 -5.00
C GLY A 291 18.76 8.36 -3.88
N GLY A 292 18.99 9.48 -3.19
CA GLY A 292 18.07 10.03 -2.20
C GLY A 292 16.94 10.84 -2.84
N ASN A 293 15.90 11.12 -2.05
CA ASN A 293 14.80 11.95 -2.49
C ASN A 293 15.27 13.38 -2.76
N TYR A 294 14.93 13.90 -3.94
CA TYR A 294 15.13 15.30 -4.32
C TYR A 294 13.78 16.02 -4.28
N ASP A 295 13.73 17.20 -3.64
CA ASP A 295 12.51 18.02 -3.66
C ASP A 295 12.31 18.60 -5.06
N ILE A 296 11.35 18.02 -5.77
CA ILE A 296 10.96 18.42 -7.14
C ILE A 296 9.67 19.26 -7.15
N SER A 297 9.13 19.64 -6.00
CA SER A 297 7.86 20.38 -5.90
C SER A 297 7.90 21.76 -6.56
N GLY A 298 9.07 22.36 -6.66
CA GLY A 298 9.30 23.65 -7.33
C GLY A 298 9.64 23.57 -8.82
N ASP A 299 9.79 22.36 -9.38
CA ASP A 299 10.17 22.17 -10.79
C ASP A 299 9.02 22.57 -11.72
N LYS A 300 9.35 23.36 -12.75
CA LYS A 300 8.39 23.88 -13.75
C LYS A 300 8.41 23.08 -15.04
N GLY A 301 8.77 21.82 -14.96
CA GLY A 301 8.76 20.92 -16.09
C GLY A 301 7.36 20.68 -16.67
N VAL A 302 7.29 19.82 -17.66
CA VAL A 302 6.08 19.65 -18.49
C VAL A 302 5.61 18.20 -18.46
N TRP A 303 4.36 18.01 -18.09
CA TRP A 303 3.64 16.77 -18.27
C TRP A 303 3.21 16.61 -19.73
N LYS A 304 3.34 15.41 -20.28
CA LYS A 304 2.94 15.07 -21.65
C LYS A 304 2.18 13.75 -21.67
N ALA A 305 1.15 13.71 -22.50
CA ALA A 305 0.39 12.51 -22.79
C ALA A 305 0.30 12.29 -24.30
N SER A 306 0.20 11.04 -24.73
CA SER A 306 0.01 10.67 -26.15
C SER A 306 -1.35 11.14 -26.70
N ALA A 307 -2.37 11.21 -25.83
CA ALA A 307 -3.72 11.69 -26.11
C ALA A 307 -4.38 12.19 -24.81
N GLY A 308 -5.60 12.72 -24.90
CA GLY A 308 -6.32 13.29 -23.76
C GLY A 308 -5.86 14.69 -23.37
N LEU A 309 -6.34 15.20 -22.26
CA LEU A 309 -6.02 16.52 -21.74
C LEU A 309 -5.21 16.41 -20.45
N MET A 310 -3.99 16.97 -20.46
CA MET A 310 -3.18 17.12 -19.24
C MET A 310 -3.47 18.47 -18.56
N ASN A 311 -3.80 18.42 -17.27
CA ASN A 311 -3.90 19.60 -16.41
C ASN A 311 -3.01 19.38 -15.18
N GLY A 312 -1.79 19.94 -15.20
CA GLY A 312 -0.77 19.59 -14.22
C GLY A 312 -0.48 18.09 -14.26
N ASN A 313 -0.56 17.44 -13.14
CA ASN A 313 -0.35 15.99 -12.98
C ASN A 313 -1.62 15.14 -13.16
N VAL A 314 -2.68 15.69 -13.72
CA VAL A 314 -3.94 14.99 -13.97
C VAL A 314 -4.16 14.83 -15.48
N LEU A 315 -4.33 13.59 -15.93
CA LEU A 315 -4.79 13.25 -17.27
C LEU A 315 -6.31 13.06 -17.24
N THR A 316 -7.05 13.80 -18.05
CA THR A 316 -8.45 13.53 -18.37
C THR A 316 -8.54 12.75 -19.66
N ALA A 317 -8.98 11.48 -19.59
CA ALA A 317 -9.17 10.59 -20.70
C ALA A 317 -10.68 10.37 -20.93
N GLU A 318 -11.20 10.84 -22.07
CA GLU A 318 -12.64 10.77 -22.39
C GLU A 318 -13.03 9.51 -23.17
N GLU A 319 -12.08 8.87 -23.86
CA GLU A 319 -12.31 7.71 -24.71
C GLU A 319 -11.49 6.51 -24.24
N ALA A 320 -11.94 5.31 -24.61
CA ALA A 320 -11.17 4.09 -24.41
C ALA A 320 -9.91 4.09 -25.30
N GLY A 321 -8.80 3.61 -24.74
CA GLY A 321 -7.51 3.56 -25.43
C GLY A 321 -6.34 3.50 -24.44
N ASP A 322 -5.15 3.38 -25.00
CA ASP A 322 -3.91 3.41 -24.24
C ASP A 322 -3.34 4.83 -24.28
N TYR A 323 -3.09 5.39 -23.10
CA TYR A 323 -2.53 6.72 -22.92
C TYR A 323 -1.15 6.60 -22.29
N GLU A 324 -0.12 7.03 -23.02
CA GLU A 324 1.25 7.08 -22.53
C GLU A 324 1.53 8.45 -21.92
N VAL A 325 1.94 8.50 -20.65
CA VAL A 325 2.21 9.73 -19.91
C VAL A 325 3.65 9.74 -19.42
N TYR A 326 4.31 10.87 -19.53
CA TYR A 326 5.63 11.12 -18.98
C TYR A 326 5.80 12.59 -18.56
N TYR A 327 6.80 12.84 -17.74
CA TYR A 327 7.19 14.19 -17.30
C TYR A 327 8.58 14.54 -17.83
N THR A 328 8.77 15.77 -18.25
CA THR A 328 10.10 16.32 -18.58
C THR A 328 10.38 17.46 -17.61
N ALA A 329 11.38 17.29 -16.76
CA ALA A 329 11.81 18.30 -15.80
C ALA A 329 12.44 19.53 -16.47
N GLU A 330 12.54 20.65 -15.74
CA GLU A 330 13.08 21.92 -16.25
C GLU A 330 14.55 21.79 -16.73
N ASN A 331 15.33 20.91 -16.10
CA ASN A 331 16.70 20.60 -16.52
C ASN A 331 16.81 19.63 -17.71
N GLY A 332 15.68 19.19 -18.28
CA GLY A 332 15.61 18.31 -19.44
C GLY A 332 15.58 16.81 -19.13
N LEU A 333 15.64 16.40 -17.86
CA LEU A 333 15.48 14.99 -17.48
C LEU A 333 14.06 14.52 -17.77
N GLN A 334 13.93 13.34 -18.36
CA GLN A 334 12.65 12.72 -18.65
C GLN A 334 12.39 11.55 -17.70
N SER A 335 11.15 11.45 -17.21
CA SER A 335 10.70 10.33 -16.38
C SER A 335 10.55 9.04 -17.19
N ASN A 336 10.29 7.94 -16.49
CA ASN A 336 9.67 6.77 -17.10
C ASN A 336 8.36 7.15 -17.76
N THR A 337 7.92 6.33 -18.73
CA THR A 337 6.59 6.43 -19.31
C THR A 337 5.65 5.48 -18.57
N VAL A 338 4.49 5.97 -18.17
CA VAL A 338 3.40 5.17 -17.59
C VAL A 338 2.29 5.07 -18.62
N THR A 339 1.84 3.85 -18.89
CA THR A 339 0.70 3.60 -19.77
C THR A 339 -0.56 3.41 -18.94
N VAL A 340 -1.57 4.25 -19.18
CA VAL A 340 -2.91 4.10 -18.62
C VAL A 340 -3.81 3.44 -19.67
N ASN A 341 -4.40 2.31 -19.32
CA ASN A 341 -5.35 1.58 -20.17
C ASN A 341 -6.78 2.02 -19.82
N VAL A 342 -7.41 2.80 -20.66
CA VAL A 342 -8.78 3.24 -20.46
C VAL A 342 -9.71 2.29 -21.18
N VAL A 343 -10.58 1.61 -20.43
CA VAL A 343 -11.58 0.68 -20.94
C VAL A 343 -12.98 1.30 -20.88
N ASN A 344 -13.80 1.05 -21.85
CA ASN A 344 -15.21 1.47 -21.85
C ASN A 344 -16.08 0.27 -22.24
N PRO A 345 -16.19 -0.73 -21.33
CA PRO A 345 -16.86 -1.98 -21.59
C PRO A 345 -18.33 -1.77 -21.91
N LYS A 346 -18.83 -2.57 -22.83
CA LYS A 346 -20.23 -2.58 -23.27
C LYS A 346 -20.81 -3.97 -23.04
N GLY A 347 -22.14 -4.04 -23.04
CA GLY A 347 -22.85 -5.30 -22.84
C GLY A 347 -23.02 -5.65 -21.37
N ASP A 348 -23.39 -6.91 -21.13
CA ASP A 348 -23.67 -7.42 -19.79
C ASP A 348 -22.42 -8.04 -19.14
N ASN A 349 -22.45 -8.18 -17.82
CA ASN A 349 -21.44 -8.95 -17.10
C ASN A 349 -21.53 -10.43 -17.49
N LEU A 350 -20.55 -10.92 -18.24
CA LEU A 350 -20.49 -12.33 -18.69
C LEU A 350 -20.22 -13.32 -17.54
N ALA A 351 -19.75 -12.84 -16.40
CA ALA A 351 -19.51 -13.65 -15.19
C ALA A 351 -20.79 -13.83 -14.36
N LEU A 352 -21.83 -13.03 -14.59
CA LEU A 352 -23.04 -13.03 -13.77
C LEU A 352 -23.68 -14.41 -13.68
N ASN A 353 -23.85 -14.93 -12.45
CA ASN A 353 -24.43 -16.25 -12.13
C ASN A 353 -23.73 -17.43 -12.83
N ARG A 354 -22.44 -17.30 -13.17
CA ARG A 354 -21.68 -18.38 -13.79
C ARG A 354 -21.09 -19.34 -12.74
N PRO A 355 -20.83 -20.60 -13.16
CA PRO A 355 -20.15 -21.56 -12.29
C PRO A 355 -18.79 -21.03 -11.83
N VAL A 356 -18.51 -21.20 -10.54
CA VAL A 356 -17.26 -20.83 -9.93
C VAL A 356 -16.59 -22.00 -9.25
N THR A 357 -15.27 -22.01 -9.23
CA THR A 357 -14.45 -22.91 -8.43
C THR A 357 -13.43 -22.08 -7.65
N VAL A 358 -13.07 -22.54 -6.45
CA VAL A 358 -12.17 -21.82 -5.55
C VAL A 358 -11.05 -22.73 -5.08
N SER A 359 -9.96 -22.12 -4.58
CA SER A 359 -8.88 -22.84 -3.90
C SER A 359 -9.41 -23.60 -2.70
N GLU A 360 -8.73 -24.69 -2.36
CA GLU A 360 -8.96 -25.39 -1.09
C GLU A 360 -8.67 -24.44 0.08
N GLY A 361 -9.48 -24.53 1.13
CA GLY A 361 -9.33 -23.73 2.33
C GLY A 361 -10.67 -23.35 2.95
N GLU A 362 -10.59 -22.76 4.14
CA GLU A 362 -11.75 -22.30 4.88
C GLU A 362 -12.29 -20.99 4.28
N GLN A 363 -13.62 -20.89 4.18
CA GLN A 363 -14.30 -19.68 3.73
C GLN A 363 -14.70 -18.81 4.94
N THR A 364 -14.74 -17.49 4.74
CA THR A 364 -15.12 -16.56 5.82
C THR A 364 -16.63 -16.59 6.09
N GLY A 365 -17.05 -16.99 7.28
CA GLY A 365 -18.46 -16.89 7.73
C GLY A 365 -19.50 -17.38 6.72
N ASP A 366 -20.45 -16.51 6.37
CA ASP A 366 -21.54 -16.82 5.40
C ASP A 366 -21.12 -16.60 3.94
N SER A 367 -19.84 -16.33 3.66
CA SER A 367 -19.35 -16.13 2.30
C SER A 367 -19.50 -17.41 1.45
N LYS A 368 -19.91 -17.24 0.20
CA LYS A 368 -20.02 -18.32 -0.77
C LYS A 368 -19.27 -17.93 -2.03
N PRO A 369 -18.65 -18.89 -2.74
CA PRO A 369 -17.98 -18.58 -3.99
C PRO A 369 -18.87 -17.85 -5.00
N GLU A 370 -20.16 -18.20 -5.07
CA GLU A 370 -21.14 -17.64 -5.98
C GLU A 370 -21.43 -16.15 -5.72
N ASN A 371 -21.17 -15.67 -4.50
CA ASN A 371 -21.34 -14.25 -4.15
C ASN A 371 -20.42 -13.31 -4.98
N ALA A 372 -19.30 -13.81 -5.47
CA ALA A 372 -18.41 -13.04 -6.34
C ALA A 372 -18.96 -12.82 -7.77
N VAL A 373 -20.10 -13.42 -8.12
CA VAL A 373 -20.72 -13.36 -9.45
C VAL A 373 -22.25 -13.28 -9.38
N ASP A 374 -22.84 -12.87 -8.25
CA ASP A 374 -24.29 -12.82 -8.03
C ASP A 374 -24.97 -11.51 -8.47
N GLY A 375 -24.16 -10.53 -8.88
CA GLY A 375 -24.60 -9.19 -9.28
C GLY A 375 -24.80 -8.24 -8.13
N VAL A 376 -24.40 -8.59 -6.89
CA VAL A 376 -24.50 -7.76 -5.68
C VAL A 376 -23.13 -7.21 -5.30
N ASP A 377 -22.79 -6.05 -5.83
CA ASP A 377 -21.53 -5.34 -5.54
C ASP A 377 -21.63 -4.62 -4.17
N ALA A 378 -21.62 -5.40 -3.10
CA ALA A 378 -21.76 -4.89 -1.72
C ALA A 378 -21.05 -5.79 -0.69
N ALA A 379 -20.64 -5.18 0.42
CA ALA A 379 -19.94 -5.89 1.52
C ALA A 379 -20.78 -7.03 2.17
N ALA A 380 -22.10 -7.03 1.97
CA ALA A 380 -22.98 -8.10 2.47
C ALA A 380 -22.96 -9.36 1.60
N SER A 381 -22.45 -9.29 0.36
CA SER A 381 -22.29 -10.41 -0.56
C SER A 381 -20.84 -10.47 -1.03
N VAL A 382 -20.06 -11.39 -0.48
CA VAL A 382 -18.64 -11.55 -0.79
C VAL A 382 -18.28 -13.02 -0.93
N TRP A 383 -17.36 -13.34 -1.82
CA TRP A 383 -16.51 -14.52 -1.67
C TRP A 383 -15.35 -14.17 -0.75
N GLY A 384 -15.04 -15.00 0.24
CA GLY A 384 -13.98 -14.73 1.18
C GLY A 384 -13.17 -15.97 1.52
N ALA A 385 -11.86 -15.90 1.37
CA ALA A 385 -10.92 -16.92 1.80
C ALA A 385 -10.29 -16.53 3.15
N VAL A 386 -10.32 -17.46 4.11
CA VAL A 386 -9.69 -17.27 5.43
C VAL A 386 -8.18 -17.35 5.30
N GLU A 387 -7.47 -16.48 6.01
CA GLU A 387 -6.02 -16.59 6.14
C GLU A 387 -5.63 -17.87 6.88
N PRO A 388 -4.80 -18.76 6.32
CA PRO A 388 -4.35 -19.97 6.99
C PRO A 388 -3.54 -19.67 8.24
N ALA A 389 -3.73 -20.48 9.29
CA ALA A 389 -2.98 -20.34 10.53
C ALA A 389 -1.48 -20.48 10.29
N GLY A 390 -0.71 -19.51 10.78
CA GLY A 390 0.76 -19.45 10.61
C GLY A 390 1.25 -18.71 9.37
N SER A 391 0.35 -18.10 8.58
CA SER A 391 0.72 -17.17 7.53
C SER A 391 1.55 -16.03 8.11
N LYS A 392 2.57 -15.58 7.36
CA LYS A 392 3.38 -14.41 7.72
C LYS A 392 2.99 -13.23 6.86
N ASP A 393 2.83 -12.07 7.49
CA ASP A 393 2.54 -10.80 6.78
C ASP A 393 1.34 -10.89 5.82
N HIS A 394 0.33 -11.72 6.17
CA HIS A 394 -0.87 -11.98 5.37
C HIS A 394 -0.58 -12.59 3.98
N THR A 395 0.57 -13.27 3.82
CA THR A 395 0.98 -13.91 2.58
C THR A 395 0.48 -15.35 2.54
N TYR A 396 -0.43 -15.63 1.61
CA TYR A 396 -0.98 -16.96 1.32
C TYR A 396 -1.69 -16.95 -0.03
N ASP A 397 -1.75 -18.13 -0.65
CA ASP A 397 -2.39 -18.32 -1.95
C ASP A 397 -3.87 -18.62 -1.79
N CYS A 398 -4.71 -17.87 -2.50
CA CYS A 398 -6.11 -18.21 -2.70
C CYS A 398 -6.58 -17.74 -4.09
N TRP A 399 -7.56 -18.43 -4.65
CA TRP A 399 -8.04 -18.08 -5.98
C TRP A 399 -9.52 -18.45 -6.17
N ILE A 400 -10.14 -17.74 -7.12
CA ILE A 400 -11.45 -18.04 -7.67
C ILE A 400 -11.35 -18.09 -9.19
N VAL A 401 -11.98 -19.09 -9.80
CA VAL A 401 -12.11 -19.25 -11.25
C VAL A 401 -13.58 -19.21 -11.61
N VAL A 402 -13.92 -18.36 -12.56
CA VAL A 402 -15.25 -18.27 -13.17
C VAL A 402 -15.23 -18.95 -14.52
N GLU A 403 -16.14 -19.89 -14.78
CA GLU A 403 -16.33 -20.52 -16.09
C GLU A 403 -17.39 -19.76 -16.89
N LEU A 404 -16.98 -19.07 -17.95
CA LEU A 404 -17.88 -18.39 -18.88
C LEU A 404 -18.61 -19.40 -19.75
N GLU A 405 -19.71 -18.99 -20.39
CA GLU A 405 -20.53 -19.88 -21.24
C GLU A 405 -19.75 -20.53 -22.37
N LYS A 406 -18.89 -19.75 -23.02
CA LYS A 406 -18.06 -20.14 -24.15
C LYS A 406 -16.76 -19.33 -24.15
N VAL A 407 -15.91 -19.55 -25.12
CA VAL A 407 -14.74 -18.70 -25.34
C VAL A 407 -15.20 -17.32 -25.84
N PHE A 408 -14.78 -16.27 -25.14
CA PHE A 408 -14.97 -14.86 -25.50
C PHE A 408 -13.62 -14.19 -25.72
N LYS A 409 -13.58 -13.12 -26.51
CA LYS A 409 -12.47 -12.19 -26.59
C LYS A 409 -12.70 -11.10 -25.56
N ILE A 410 -11.94 -11.12 -24.48
CA ILE A 410 -12.17 -10.27 -23.30
C ILE A 410 -11.70 -8.84 -23.59
N ASP A 411 -12.58 -7.87 -23.34
CA ASP A 411 -12.31 -6.44 -23.40
C ASP A 411 -11.79 -5.93 -22.06
N ALA A 412 -12.55 -6.21 -20.99
CA ALA A 412 -12.21 -5.73 -19.64
C ALA A 412 -12.67 -6.71 -18.56
N VAL A 413 -11.95 -6.70 -17.46
CA VAL A 413 -12.35 -7.32 -16.19
C VAL A 413 -12.35 -6.24 -15.09
N LYS A 414 -13.41 -6.24 -14.26
CA LYS A 414 -13.53 -5.40 -13.07
C LYS A 414 -13.61 -6.30 -11.85
N ALA A 415 -12.74 -6.07 -10.86
CA ALA A 415 -12.79 -6.72 -9.57
C ALA A 415 -13.17 -5.69 -8.49
N SER A 416 -14.27 -5.93 -7.79
CA SER A 416 -14.73 -5.11 -6.67
C SER A 416 -14.41 -5.80 -5.36
N TRP A 417 -13.70 -5.11 -4.48
CA TRP A 417 -13.16 -5.64 -3.23
C TRP A 417 -13.78 -4.97 -2.00
N GLU A 418 -14.00 -5.72 -0.97
CA GLU A 418 -14.30 -5.24 0.38
C GLU A 418 -13.02 -4.72 1.07
N GLY A 419 -13.11 -4.08 2.23
CA GLY A 419 -11.95 -3.55 2.96
C GLY A 419 -10.88 -4.61 3.30
N ALA A 420 -11.28 -5.86 3.55
CA ALA A 420 -10.36 -6.99 3.66
C ALA A 420 -10.03 -7.55 2.27
N ASN A 421 -9.32 -6.79 1.46
CA ASN A 421 -9.01 -7.08 0.07
C ASN A 421 -7.67 -7.79 -0.12
N SER A 422 -7.36 -8.18 -1.37
CA SER A 422 -6.01 -8.60 -1.75
C SER A 422 -5.16 -7.39 -2.16
N CYS A 423 -3.95 -7.27 -1.63
CA CYS A 423 -2.98 -6.24 -2.05
C CYS A 423 -2.00 -6.74 -3.14
N CYS A 424 -1.92 -8.06 -3.36
CA CYS A 424 -1.10 -8.64 -4.42
C CYS A 424 -1.87 -9.78 -5.09
N TYR A 425 -2.31 -9.57 -6.34
CA TYR A 425 -3.04 -10.58 -7.08
C TYR A 425 -2.90 -10.42 -8.60
N THR A 426 -3.22 -11.48 -9.33
CA THR A 426 -3.28 -11.50 -10.79
C THR A 426 -4.69 -11.80 -11.27
N VAL A 427 -4.99 -11.32 -12.49
CA VAL A 427 -6.15 -11.74 -13.27
C VAL A 427 -5.64 -12.50 -14.47
N GLU A 428 -6.12 -13.72 -14.60
CA GLU A 428 -5.60 -14.69 -15.56
C GLU A 428 -6.74 -15.22 -16.45
N ALA A 429 -6.42 -15.51 -17.69
CA ALA A 429 -7.33 -16.03 -18.70
C ALA A 429 -6.93 -17.44 -19.14
N SER A 430 -7.92 -18.28 -19.43
CA SER A 430 -7.71 -19.61 -19.99
C SER A 430 -8.85 -20.01 -20.92
N THR A 431 -8.55 -20.77 -21.95
CA THR A 431 -9.56 -21.39 -22.85
C THR A 431 -9.89 -22.83 -22.44
N ASP A 432 -9.00 -23.51 -21.70
CA ASP A 432 -9.11 -24.94 -21.36
C ASP A 432 -9.30 -25.21 -19.84
N GLY A 433 -9.21 -24.15 -19.00
CA GLY A 433 -9.31 -24.22 -17.54
C GLY A 433 -8.10 -24.87 -16.86
N LYS A 434 -7.01 -25.10 -17.60
CA LYS A 434 -5.78 -25.75 -17.09
C LYS A 434 -4.57 -24.84 -17.22
N THR A 435 -4.40 -24.24 -18.38
CA THR A 435 -3.28 -23.33 -18.66
C THR A 435 -3.80 -21.90 -18.59
N PHE A 436 -3.30 -21.13 -17.64
CA PHE A 436 -3.70 -19.74 -17.41
C PHE A 436 -2.60 -18.77 -17.84
N THR A 437 -3.00 -17.69 -18.49
CA THR A 437 -2.12 -16.59 -18.89
C THR A 437 -2.50 -15.33 -18.11
N VAL A 438 -1.57 -14.73 -17.41
CA VAL A 438 -1.77 -13.45 -16.72
C VAL A 438 -1.95 -12.34 -17.74
N PHE A 439 -2.99 -11.54 -17.60
CA PHE A 439 -3.19 -10.33 -18.41
C PHE A 439 -3.42 -9.07 -17.57
N GLY A 440 -3.54 -9.21 -16.25
CA GLY A 440 -3.62 -8.10 -15.30
C GLY A 440 -2.99 -8.47 -13.97
N SER A 441 -2.42 -7.49 -13.29
CA SER A 441 -1.86 -7.66 -11.96
C SER A 441 -2.11 -6.41 -11.10
N TYR A 442 -2.24 -6.63 -9.80
CA TYR A 442 -2.27 -5.59 -8.79
C TYR A 442 -1.23 -5.95 -7.73
N ASP A 443 -0.27 -5.07 -7.50
CA ASP A 443 0.78 -5.23 -6.49
C ASP A 443 1.06 -3.85 -5.89
N LYS A 444 0.35 -3.52 -4.83
CA LYS A 444 0.46 -2.21 -4.15
C LYS A 444 0.39 -2.42 -2.63
N PRO A 445 0.89 -1.47 -1.84
CA PRO A 445 0.79 -1.52 -0.38
C PRO A 445 -0.64 -1.78 0.08
N ALA A 446 -0.78 -2.55 1.17
CA ALA A 446 -2.06 -2.89 1.78
C ALA A 446 -2.90 -1.63 2.09
N ARG A 447 -4.17 -1.67 1.73
CA ARG A 447 -5.17 -0.63 2.01
C ARG A 447 -6.42 -1.28 2.58
N LEU A 448 -7.01 -0.65 3.59
CA LEU A 448 -8.20 -1.17 4.31
C LEU A 448 -9.51 -0.63 3.75
N GLU A 449 -9.50 -0.05 2.56
CA GLU A 449 -10.67 0.54 1.93
C GLU A 449 -11.24 -0.39 0.86
N ALA A 450 -12.55 -0.38 0.72
CA ALA A 450 -13.20 -1.01 -0.43
C ALA A 450 -12.72 -0.32 -1.72
N ARG A 451 -12.43 -1.12 -2.74
CA ARG A 451 -11.92 -0.59 -4.01
C ARG A 451 -12.40 -1.36 -5.22
N THR A 452 -12.24 -0.74 -6.36
CA THR A 452 -12.51 -1.34 -7.66
C THR A 452 -11.26 -1.27 -8.53
N ASP A 453 -10.84 -2.41 -9.03
CA ASP A 453 -9.69 -2.53 -9.92
C ASP A 453 -10.16 -2.96 -11.31
N TRP A 454 -9.66 -2.31 -12.35
CA TRP A 454 -9.94 -2.62 -13.74
C TRP A 454 -8.72 -3.21 -14.43
N PHE A 455 -8.95 -4.11 -15.37
CA PHE A 455 -7.92 -4.76 -16.18
C PHE A 455 -8.37 -4.80 -17.63
N ALA A 456 -7.53 -4.32 -18.54
CA ALA A 456 -7.78 -4.36 -19.97
C ALA A 456 -7.44 -5.75 -20.52
N GLY A 457 -8.42 -6.43 -21.08
CA GLY A 457 -8.27 -7.77 -21.66
C GLY A 457 -7.63 -7.75 -23.05
N LYS A 458 -7.71 -6.62 -23.74
CA LYS A 458 -7.12 -6.42 -25.09
C LYS A 458 -7.44 -7.55 -26.10
N GLY A 459 -8.61 -8.16 -25.97
CA GLY A 459 -9.08 -9.23 -26.84
C GLY A 459 -8.49 -10.62 -26.54
N ILE A 460 -7.91 -10.84 -25.36
CA ILE A 460 -7.45 -12.18 -24.94
C ILE A 460 -8.63 -13.17 -24.99
N GLU A 461 -8.40 -14.36 -25.53
CA GLU A 461 -9.42 -15.39 -25.57
C GLU A 461 -9.52 -16.15 -24.25
N ALA A 462 -10.72 -16.21 -23.68
CA ALA A 462 -10.96 -16.89 -22.42
C ALA A 462 -12.34 -17.54 -22.35
N LYS A 463 -12.39 -18.75 -21.82
CA LYS A 463 -13.57 -19.40 -21.26
C LYS A 463 -13.53 -19.38 -19.72
N TYR A 464 -12.34 -19.24 -19.14
CA TYR A 464 -12.12 -19.23 -17.71
C TYR A 464 -11.35 -17.97 -17.33
N ILE A 465 -11.85 -17.23 -16.32
CA ILE A 465 -11.19 -16.08 -15.73
C ILE A 465 -10.86 -16.44 -14.27
N LYS A 466 -9.60 -16.26 -13.91
CA LYS A 466 -9.10 -16.56 -12.56
C LYS A 466 -8.58 -15.29 -11.91
N VAL A 467 -9.00 -15.08 -10.68
CA VAL A 467 -8.40 -14.10 -9.76
C VAL A 467 -7.55 -14.89 -8.78
N TYR A 468 -6.24 -14.67 -8.78
CA TYR A 468 -5.28 -15.37 -7.95
C TYR A 468 -4.56 -14.40 -7.03
N SER A 469 -4.86 -14.49 -5.74
CA SER A 469 -4.30 -13.66 -4.67
C SER A 469 -3.14 -14.37 -4.00
N THR A 470 -2.05 -13.64 -3.77
CA THR A 470 -0.86 -14.11 -3.04
C THR A 470 -0.68 -13.41 -1.70
N LYS A 471 -1.39 -12.28 -1.49
CA LYS A 471 -1.29 -11.53 -0.23
C LYS A 471 -2.57 -10.74 0.04
N ALA A 472 -3.08 -10.88 1.25
CA ALA A 472 -4.19 -10.07 1.74
C ALA A 472 -3.71 -8.75 2.37
N SER A 473 -4.59 -7.75 2.41
CA SER A 473 -4.32 -6.47 3.09
C SER A 473 -4.48 -6.56 4.61
N THR A 474 -5.16 -7.58 5.13
CA THR A 474 -5.48 -7.75 6.55
C THR A 474 -5.55 -9.21 6.94
N GLY A 475 -5.46 -9.49 8.26
CA GLY A 475 -5.70 -10.81 8.84
C GLY A 475 -7.16 -11.29 8.80
N TYR A 476 -8.09 -10.48 8.27
CA TYR A 476 -9.49 -10.89 8.08
C TYR A 476 -9.74 -11.67 6.78
N GLY A 477 -8.66 -12.07 6.11
CA GLY A 477 -8.69 -12.83 4.88
C GLY A 477 -8.82 -11.97 3.63
N THR A 478 -9.13 -12.62 2.50
CA THR A 478 -9.29 -11.98 1.19
C THR A 478 -10.77 -12.02 0.80
N LYS A 479 -11.38 -10.85 0.53
CA LYS A 479 -12.83 -10.74 0.26
C LYS A 479 -13.11 -9.99 -1.03
N LEU A 480 -13.59 -10.70 -2.04
CA LEU A 480 -14.05 -10.18 -3.34
C LEU A 480 -15.57 -10.03 -3.30
N GLN A 481 -16.08 -8.83 -3.58
CA GLN A 481 -17.51 -8.53 -3.64
C GLN A 481 -18.11 -9.02 -4.96
N GLU A 482 -17.51 -8.61 -6.08
CA GLU A 482 -18.06 -8.94 -7.39
C GLU A 482 -16.98 -8.94 -8.46
N LEU A 483 -17.06 -9.88 -9.41
CA LEU A 483 -16.24 -9.96 -10.60
C LEU A 483 -17.08 -9.70 -11.84
N TYR A 484 -16.67 -8.72 -12.63
CA TYR A 484 -17.31 -8.42 -13.90
C TYR A 484 -16.37 -8.76 -15.05
N VAL A 485 -16.92 -9.37 -16.07
CA VAL A 485 -16.19 -9.74 -17.30
C VAL A 485 -16.96 -9.23 -18.51
N TYR A 486 -16.28 -8.52 -19.40
CA TYR A 486 -16.84 -7.95 -20.61
C TYR A 486 -16.04 -8.37 -21.83
N ASP A 487 -16.71 -8.60 -22.96
CA ASP A 487 -16.06 -8.93 -24.21
C ASP A 487 -16.02 -7.75 -25.21
N VAL A 488 -15.14 -7.86 -26.20
CA VAL A 488 -14.95 -6.82 -27.24
C VAL A 488 -16.19 -6.54 -28.09
N ASN A 489 -17.15 -7.47 -28.13
CA ASN A 489 -18.36 -7.34 -28.92
C ASN A 489 -19.51 -6.67 -28.16
N GLY A 490 -19.34 -6.44 -26.85
CA GLY A 490 -20.40 -5.96 -25.99
C GLY A 490 -21.57 -6.92 -25.93
N THR A 491 -21.25 -8.23 -25.79
CA THR A 491 -22.27 -9.28 -25.72
C THR A 491 -23.24 -8.99 -24.57
N THR A 492 -24.51 -8.98 -24.88
CA THR A 492 -25.55 -8.97 -23.87
C THR A 492 -25.95 -10.43 -23.58
N SER A 493 -25.91 -10.82 -22.32
CA SER A 493 -26.39 -12.12 -21.80
C SER A 493 -27.91 -12.09 -21.64
N GLY A 494 -28.58 -11.33 -22.45
CA GLY A 494 -30.01 -11.30 -22.52
C GLY A 494 -30.49 -12.17 -23.64
N VAL A 495 -31.64 -12.80 -23.50
CA VAL A 495 -32.47 -13.28 -24.62
C VAL A 495 -32.24 -12.33 -25.79
N ALA A 496 -31.78 -12.87 -26.94
CA ALA A 496 -31.54 -12.08 -28.15
C ALA A 496 -32.60 -10.98 -28.23
N ALA A 497 -32.18 -9.72 -28.46
CA ALA A 497 -33.13 -8.62 -28.51
C ALA A 497 -34.23 -9.04 -29.48
N ILE A 498 -35.38 -9.40 -28.90
CA ILE A 498 -36.52 -9.81 -29.69
C ILE A 498 -36.97 -8.52 -30.32
N ALA A 499 -36.85 -8.44 -31.64
CA ALA A 499 -37.28 -7.30 -32.41
C ALA A 499 -38.65 -6.88 -31.90
N ALA A 500 -38.78 -5.63 -31.50
CA ALA A 500 -40.00 -5.06 -30.99
C ALA A 500 -41.01 -4.83 -32.14
N GLU A 501 -41.51 -5.93 -32.68
CA GLU A 501 -42.74 -5.92 -33.47
C GLU A 501 -43.78 -6.79 -32.77
N GLY A 502 -44.55 -6.13 -31.92
CA GLY A 502 -45.68 -6.70 -31.20
C GLY A 502 -45.55 -6.52 -29.71
N THR A 503 -46.38 -5.71 -29.10
CA THR A 503 -46.36 -5.39 -27.70
C THR A 503 -47.05 -6.50 -26.90
N ILE A 504 -46.30 -7.18 -26.00
CA ILE A 504 -46.89 -8.00 -24.94
C ILE A 504 -47.12 -7.11 -23.75
N PHE A 505 -48.33 -7.01 -23.26
CA PHE A 505 -48.64 -6.26 -22.05
C PHE A 505 -49.76 -6.89 -21.23
N VAL A 506 -49.88 -6.53 -19.98
CA VAL A 506 -50.95 -7.00 -19.11
C VAL A 506 -52.09 -5.99 -19.10
N ALA A 507 -53.28 -6.45 -19.42
CA ALA A 507 -54.55 -5.70 -19.27
C ALA A 507 -55.44 -6.47 -18.30
N SER A 508 -55.65 -5.92 -17.12
CA SER A 508 -56.42 -6.55 -16.03
C SER A 508 -55.80 -7.89 -15.62
N ASN A 509 -56.41 -9.02 -15.90
CA ASN A 509 -55.91 -10.37 -15.61
C ASN A 509 -55.56 -11.18 -16.87
N GLU A 510 -55.32 -10.49 -17.96
CA GLU A 510 -54.97 -11.09 -19.25
C GLU A 510 -53.65 -10.54 -19.77
N VAL A 511 -52.84 -11.37 -20.39
CA VAL A 511 -51.70 -10.97 -21.21
C VAL A 511 -52.20 -10.82 -22.62
N VAL A 512 -52.05 -9.64 -23.18
CA VAL A 512 -52.27 -9.35 -24.58
C VAL A 512 -51.04 -9.74 -25.36
N LEU A 513 -51.22 -10.55 -26.41
CA LEU A 513 -50.14 -11.17 -27.22
C LEU A 513 -50.09 -10.49 -28.60
N PRO A 514 -48.91 -10.54 -29.28
CA PRO A 514 -48.79 -10.05 -30.63
C PRO A 514 -49.73 -10.78 -31.60
N GLU A 515 -50.26 -10.09 -32.59
CA GLU A 515 -51.10 -10.68 -33.65
C GLU A 515 -50.32 -11.82 -34.37
N GLY A 516 -51.02 -12.94 -34.59
CA GLY A 516 -50.48 -14.13 -35.22
C GLY A 516 -49.71 -15.04 -34.25
N THR A 517 -49.87 -14.89 -32.93
CA THR A 517 -49.34 -15.81 -31.92
C THR A 517 -50.01 -17.19 -32.04
N VAL A 518 -49.25 -18.23 -32.21
CA VAL A 518 -49.73 -19.64 -32.26
C VAL A 518 -49.53 -20.37 -30.94
N GLU A 519 -48.57 -19.90 -30.14
CA GLU A 519 -48.26 -20.48 -28.82
C GLU A 519 -47.76 -19.38 -27.88
N ALA A 520 -48.20 -19.36 -26.63
CA ALA A 520 -47.71 -18.47 -25.58
C ALA A 520 -47.51 -19.21 -24.27
N THR A 521 -46.40 -18.92 -23.59
CA THR A 521 -46.06 -19.53 -22.30
C THR A 521 -45.57 -18.45 -21.32
N VAL A 522 -46.09 -18.50 -20.09
CA VAL A 522 -45.64 -17.63 -18.99
C VAL A 522 -44.76 -18.43 -18.03
N PHE A 523 -43.59 -17.93 -17.76
CA PHE A 523 -42.61 -18.51 -16.83
C PHE A 523 -42.47 -17.63 -15.58
N ASN A 524 -42.31 -18.26 -14.42
CA ASN A 524 -41.82 -17.56 -13.24
C ASN A 524 -40.29 -17.35 -13.34
N LEU A 525 -39.72 -16.61 -12.38
CA LEU A 525 -38.27 -16.33 -12.36
C LEU A 525 -37.38 -17.57 -12.20
N ASN A 526 -37.96 -18.71 -11.77
CA ASN A 526 -37.24 -19.98 -11.67
C ASN A 526 -37.37 -20.84 -12.94
N GLY A 527 -37.93 -20.28 -14.02
CA GLY A 527 -38.11 -20.96 -15.29
C GLY A 527 -39.30 -21.96 -15.34
N ALA A 528 -40.09 -22.05 -14.27
CA ALA A 528 -41.26 -22.94 -14.27
C ALA A 528 -42.43 -22.31 -15.03
N VAL A 529 -43.11 -23.07 -15.84
CA VAL A 529 -44.32 -22.69 -16.57
C VAL A 529 -45.47 -22.49 -15.58
N VAL A 530 -46.08 -21.31 -15.61
CA VAL A 530 -47.22 -20.94 -14.74
C VAL A 530 -48.52 -20.71 -15.53
N ALA A 531 -48.44 -20.47 -16.85
CA ALA A 531 -49.58 -20.42 -17.76
C ALA A 531 -49.09 -20.75 -19.18
N HIS A 532 -50.00 -21.34 -19.99
CA HIS A 532 -49.76 -21.69 -21.38
C HIS A 532 -51.04 -21.57 -22.18
N ALA A 533 -50.95 -21.09 -23.44
CA ALA A 533 -52.09 -20.97 -24.34
C ALA A 533 -51.64 -21.17 -25.80
N GLU A 534 -52.53 -21.67 -26.65
CA GLU A 534 -52.31 -21.89 -28.06
C GLU A 534 -53.39 -21.17 -28.89
N GLY A 535 -52.97 -20.62 -30.05
CA GLY A 535 -53.89 -20.05 -31.08
C GLY A 535 -54.72 -18.88 -30.61
N THR A 536 -54.20 -18.00 -29.75
CA THR A 536 -54.96 -16.90 -29.17
C THR A 536 -54.13 -15.61 -29.10
N ASP A 537 -54.80 -14.45 -29.20
CA ASP A 537 -54.20 -13.13 -29.05
C ASP A 537 -54.24 -12.61 -27.57
N THR A 538 -54.86 -13.38 -26.68
CA THR A 538 -54.88 -13.08 -25.24
C THR A 538 -54.76 -14.38 -24.42
N MET A 539 -54.11 -14.30 -23.26
CA MET A 539 -53.96 -15.39 -22.33
C MET A 539 -54.30 -14.97 -20.91
N SER A 540 -55.23 -15.70 -20.27
CA SER A 540 -55.63 -15.40 -18.88
C SER A 540 -54.52 -15.80 -17.89
N ILE A 541 -54.19 -14.89 -17.00
CA ILE A 541 -53.29 -15.08 -15.86
C ILE A 541 -54.02 -14.87 -14.51
N ALA A 542 -55.37 -14.97 -14.51
CA ALA A 542 -56.19 -14.74 -13.33
C ALA A 542 -55.78 -15.63 -12.14
N THR A 543 -55.35 -16.84 -12.36
CA THR A 543 -54.93 -17.82 -11.34
C THR A 543 -53.45 -17.74 -10.95
N VAL A 544 -52.67 -16.94 -11.67
CA VAL A 544 -51.23 -16.75 -11.39
C VAL A 544 -51.08 -15.79 -10.20
N GLN A 545 -50.20 -16.06 -9.27
CA GLN A 545 -49.98 -15.19 -8.08
C GLN A 545 -49.38 -13.84 -8.52
N PRO A 546 -49.58 -12.75 -7.74
CA PRO A 546 -48.87 -11.49 -8.00
C PRO A 546 -47.36 -11.69 -7.99
N GLY A 547 -46.67 -11.14 -8.97
CA GLY A 547 -45.23 -11.28 -9.11
C GLY A 547 -44.70 -10.85 -10.49
N VAL A 548 -43.41 -11.12 -10.69
CA VAL A 548 -42.72 -10.84 -11.96
C VAL A 548 -42.62 -12.14 -12.76
N TYR A 549 -42.94 -12.07 -14.05
CA TYR A 549 -43.01 -13.21 -14.96
C TYR A 549 -42.40 -12.86 -16.31
N VAL A 550 -41.99 -13.88 -17.08
CA VAL A 550 -41.57 -13.76 -18.46
C VAL A 550 -42.61 -14.46 -19.35
N VAL A 551 -43.14 -13.74 -20.32
CA VAL A 551 -44.02 -14.28 -21.35
C VAL A 551 -43.19 -14.53 -22.59
N LYS A 552 -43.30 -15.73 -23.15
CA LYS A 552 -42.77 -16.12 -24.46
C LYS A 552 -43.96 -16.40 -25.41
N ALA A 553 -44.05 -15.69 -26.53
CA ALA A 553 -45.03 -15.89 -27.56
C ALA A 553 -44.31 -16.33 -28.86
N VAL A 554 -44.86 -17.36 -29.54
CA VAL A 554 -44.34 -17.88 -30.80
C VAL A 554 -45.39 -17.60 -31.89
N LYS A 555 -44.96 -16.97 -33.00
CA LYS A 555 -45.80 -16.67 -34.14
C LYS A 555 -45.78 -17.83 -35.15
N ALA A 556 -46.74 -17.85 -36.07
CA ALA A 556 -46.88 -18.86 -37.10
C ALA A 556 -45.67 -18.98 -38.05
N ASP A 557 -44.88 -17.92 -38.21
CA ASP A 557 -43.66 -17.88 -39.00
C ASP A 557 -42.41 -18.37 -38.24
N GLY A 558 -42.58 -18.79 -36.95
CA GLY A 558 -41.51 -19.21 -36.09
C GLY A 558 -40.83 -18.04 -35.29
N THR A 559 -41.27 -16.80 -35.51
CA THR A 559 -40.76 -15.64 -34.75
C THR A 559 -41.16 -15.79 -33.29
N VAL A 560 -40.18 -15.58 -32.39
CA VAL A 560 -40.39 -15.59 -30.93
C VAL A 560 -40.35 -14.18 -30.39
N VAL A 561 -41.40 -13.81 -29.66
CA VAL A 561 -41.48 -12.54 -28.93
C VAL A 561 -41.54 -12.86 -27.44
N ALA A 562 -40.77 -12.18 -26.62
CA ALA A 562 -40.88 -12.31 -25.16
C ALA A 562 -40.91 -10.94 -24.47
N ALA A 563 -41.58 -10.89 -23.32
CA ALA A 563 -41.62 -9.69 -22.50
C ALA A 563 -41.65 -10.04 -20.99
N LYS A 564 -41.07 -9.19 -20.21
CA LYS A 564 -41.25 -9.20 -18.76
C LYS A 564 -42.59 -8.55 -18.43
N ILE A 565 -43.42 -9.22 -17.66
CA ILE A 565 -44.68 -8.68 -17.15
C ILE A 565 -44.69 -8.66 -15.63
N VAL A 566 -45.50 -7.78 -15.08
CA VAL A 566 -45.79 -7.74 -13.64
C VAL A 566 -47.29 -7.95 -13.48
N LYS A 567 -47.68 -8.94 -12.64
CA LYS A 567 -49.06 -9.16 -12.26
C LYS A 567 -49.35 -8.58 -10.90
#